data_783b9e1c52334432c75fdb3177245108
#
_entry.id   783b9e1c52334432c75fdb3177245108
#
_cell.length_a   1.000
_cell.length_b   1.000
_cell.length_c   1.000
_cell.angle_alpha   90.00
_cell.angle_beta   90.00
_cell.angle_gamma   90.00
#
_symmetry.space_group_name_H-M   'P 1'
#
loop_
_entity.id
_entity.type
_entity.pdbx_description
1 polymer ?
#
loop_
_entity_poly.entity_id
_entity_poly.type
_entity_poly.pdbx_seq_one_letter_code
_entity_poly.pdbx_strand_id
1 'polypeptide(L)'
;MTESSSLRGGTRRVRTITWVTPSLAIVAALALLSVLALSALTGCDNVRPAVTLKLVKAKEAPRDASVSIDEEYIGPLGIVAARGVRLPLGEHRITVEKDGYFPWDRLVVADREPIQLDVVLVPIPD
;
A
#
# COMPACT_ATOMS: atom_id res chain seq x y z
N MET A 1 -28.28 -45.42 56.85
CA MET A 1 -28.11 -44.03 57.32
C MET A 1 -26.79 -43.44 56.84
N THR A 2 -25.78 -44.17 56.90
CA THR A 2 -24.47 -43.74 56.38
C THR A 2 -24.41 -43.60 54.86
N GLU A 3 -25.19 -44.35 54.15
CA GLU A 3 -25.25 -44.32 52.66
C GLU A 3 -25.73 -43.00 52.11
N SER A 4 -26.69 -42.36 52.75
CA SER A 4 -27.25 -41.09 52.29
C SER A 4 -26.21 -39.96 52.33
N SER A 5 -25.28 -39.99 53.24
CA SER A 5 -24.24 -38.96 53.35
C SER A 5 -23.18 -39.09 52.26
N SER A 6 -22.86 -40.31 51.85
CA SER A 6 -21.89 -40.50 50.76
C SER A 6 -22.43 -40.07 49.39
N LEU A 7 -23.69 -40.29 49.15
CA LEU A 7 -24.37 -39.82 47.93
C LEU A 7 -24.38 -38.30 47.84
N ARG A 8 -24.53 -37.62 48.92
CA ARG A 8 -24.49 -36.16 48.95
C ARG A 8 -23.11 -35.61 48.55
N GLY A 9 -22.08 -36.24 49.01
CA GLY A 9 -20.72 -35.86 48.69
C GLY A 9 -20.40 -35.98 47.21
N GLY A 10 -20.86 -37.06 46.59
CA GLY A 10 -20.69 -37.25 45.17
C GLY A 10 -21.35 -36.17 44.31
N THR A 11 -22.53 -35.78 44.66
CA THR A 11 -23.27 -34.75 43.94
C THR A 11 -22.58 -33.39 44.01
N ARG A 12 -22.00 -33.07 45.12
CA ARG A 12 -21.25 -31.80 45.26
C ARG A 12 -20.01 -31.74 44.40
N ARG A 13 -19.31 -32.81 44.23
CA ARG A 13 -18.12 -32.85 43.36
C ARG A 13 -18.47 -32.61 41.92
N VAL A 14 -19.53 -33.15 41.43
CA VAL A 14 -19.99 -32.94 40.06
C VAL A 14 -20.31 -31.47 39.80
N ARG A 15 -20.90 -30.78 40.75
CA ARG A 15 -21.22 -29.36 40.62
C ARG A 15 -19.97 -28.51 40.49
N THR A 16 -18.90 -28.81 41.20
CA THR A 16 -17.66 -28.06 41.16
C THR A 16 -16.99 -28.17 39.79
N ILE A 17 -17.01 -29.33 39.16
CA ILE A 17 -16.44 -29.57 37.83
C ILE A 17 -17.18 -28.75 36.77
N THR A 18 -18.49 -28.65 36.83
CA THR A 18 -19.29 -27.86 35.87
C THR A 18 -18.97 -26.36 35.91
N TRP A 19 -18.59 -25.85 37.04
CA TRP A 19 -18.24 -24.44 37.18
C TRP A 19 -16.91 -24.07 36.53
N VAL A 20 -15.95 -24.98 36.50
CA VAL A 20 -14.64 -24.76 35.95
C VAL A 20 -14.65 -24.74 34.40
N THR A 21 -15.49 -25.58 33.80
CA THR A 21 -15.56 -25.72 32.34
C THR A 21 -15.92 -24.44 31.59
N PRO A 22 -16.93 -23.65 32.02
CA PRO A 22 -17.25 -22.39 31.34
C PRO A 22 -16.13 -21.37 31.42
N SER A 23 -15.40 -21.32 32.52
CA SER A 23 -14.30 -20.38 32.69
C SER A 23 -13.17 -20.60 31.70
N LEU A 24 -12.80 -21.84 31.45
CA LEU A 24 -11.80 -22.21 30.48
C LEU A 24 -12.21 -21.85 29.04
N ALA A 25 -13.48 -22.05 28.71
CA ALA A 25 -14.00 -21.69 27.38
C ALA A 25 -13.95 -20.18 27.13
N ILE A 26 -14.26 -19.38 28.14
CA ILE A 26 -14.21 -17.92 28.06
C ILE A 26 -12.78 -17.43 27.87
N VAL A 27 -11.81 -17.97 28.58
CA VAL A 27 -10.39 -17.62 28.46
C VAL A 27 -9.86 -17.96 27.07
N ALA A 28 -10.22 -19.13 26.54
CA ALA A 28 -9.84 -19.54 25.20
C ALA A 28 -10.41 -18.61 24.11
N ALA A 29 -11.66 -18.20 24.26
CA ALA A 29 -12.30 -17.25 23.33
C ALA A 29 -11.62 -15.88 23.33
N LEU A 30 -11.26 -15.36 24.50
CA LEU A 30 -10.54 -14.09 24.62
C LEU A 30 -9.13 -14.16 24.01
N ALA A 31 -8.44 -15.26 24.19
CA ALA A 31 -7.12 -15.48 23.60
C ALA A 31 -7.17 -15.50 22.06
N LEU A 32 -8.18 -16.15 21.49
CA LEU A 32 -8.38 -16.17 20.03
C LEU A 32 -8.67 -14.79 19.46
N LEU A 33 -9.48 -13.98 20.13
CA LEU A 33 -9.76 -12.62 19.71
C LEU A 33 -8.52 -11.72 19.71
N SER A 34 -7.66 -11.88 20.69
CA SER A 34 -6.41 -11.09 20.75
C SER A 34 -5.43 -11.45 19.65
N VAL A 35 -5.33 -12.72 19.27
CA VAL A 35 -4.48 -13.16 18.15
C VAL A 35 -4.99 -12.62 16.83
N LEU A 36 -6.29 -12.60 16.59
CA LEU A 36 -6.88 -12.03 15.39
C LEU A 36 -6.64 -10.52 15.26
N ALA A 37 -6.72 -9.80 16.37
CA ALA A 37 -6.43 -8.38 16.40
C ALA A 37 -4.96 -8.06 16.04
N LEU A 38 -4.03 -8.89 16.50
CA LEU A 38 -2.61 -8.72 16.18
C LEU A 38 -2.32 -8.96 14.70
N SER A 39 -2.98 -9.92 14.08
CA SER A 39 -2.76 -10.21 12.66
C SER A 39 -3.29 -9.09 11.74
N ALA A 40 -4.29 -8.33 12.16
CA ALA A 40 -4.79 -7.20 11.39
C ALA A 40 -3.80 -6.02 11.35
N LEU A 41 -2.92 -5.89 12.34
CA LEU A 41 -1.92 -4.82 12.40
C LEU A 41 -0.71 -5.06 11.49
N THR A 42 -0.45 -6.30 11.08
CA THR A 42 0.69 -6.64 10.23
C THR A 42 0.43 -6.53 8.73
N GLY A 43 -0.80 -6.22 8.31
CA GLY A 43 -1.19 -6.19 6.91
C GLY A 43 -0.90 -4.90 6.14
N CYS A 44 -0.28 -3.88 6.75
CA CYS A 44 -0.21 -2.54 6.16
C CYS A 44 1.11 -2.18 5.47
N ASP A 45 2.13 -3.03 5.46
CA ASP A 45 3.46 -2.66 4.97
C ASP A 45 3.83 -3.26 3.62
N ASN A 46 2.90 -3.29 2.67
CA ASN A 46 3.27 -3.54 1.29
C ASN A 46 3.72 -2.25 0.60
N VAL A 47 4.75 -1.62 1.14
CA VAL A 47 5.45 -0.57 0.42
C VAL A 47 6.19 -1.23 -0.74
N ARG A 48 5.60 -1.17 -1.92
CA ARG A 48 6.26 -1.66 -3.13
C ARG A 48 7.52 -0.83 -3.35
N PRO A 49 8.65 -1.46 -3.63
CA PRO A 49 9.86 -0.71 -3.94
C PRO A 49 9.61 0.19 -5.14
N ALA A 50 10.03 1.43 -5.03
CA ALA A 50 9.82 2.44 -6.06
C ALA A 50 11.05 3.33 -6.17
N VAL A 51 11.28 3.83 -7.39
CA VAL A 51 12.39 4.71 -7.72
C VAL A 51 11.85 6.12 -7.97
N THR A 52 12.59 7.14 -7.57
CA THR A 52 12.21 8.51 -7.84
C THR A 52 12.55 8.90 -9.27
N LEU A 53 11.54 9.33 -10.03
CA LEU A 53 11.72 9.95 -11.32
C LEU A 53 11.67 11.46 -11.17
N LYS A 54 12.67 12.14 -11.64
CA LYS A 54 12.72 13.61 -11.71
C LYS A 54 12.72 14.06 -13.16
N LEU A 55 11.73 14.86 -13.52
CA LEU A 55 11.69 15.51 -14.83
C LEU A 55 12.32 16.89 -14.72
N VAL A 56 13.26 17.18 -15.60
CA VAL A 56 13.87 18.49 -15.70
C VAL A 56 13.28 19.18 -16.93
N LYS A 57 12.56 20.26 -16.68
CA LYS A 57 11.92 21.03 -17.73
C LYS A 57 12.91 22.01 -18.36
N ALA A 58 13.04 22.01 -19.67
CA ALA A 58 13.75 23.05 -20.40
C ALA A 58 13.07 24.42 -20.16
N LYS A 59 13.84 25.49 -20.21
CA LYS A 59 13.31 26.85 -19.96
C LYS A 59 12.13 27.20 -20.86
N GLU A 60 12.20 26.76 -22.10
CA GLU A 60 11.21 27.05 -23.13
C GLU A 60 10.01 26.10 -23.10
N ALA A 61 10.08 24.99 -22.38
CA ALA A 61 9.01 24.04 -22.33
C ALA A 61 7.81 24.60 -21.53
N PRO A 62 6.58 24.45 -22.04
CA PRO A 62 5.39 24.94 -21.36
C PRO A 62 5.16 24.20 -20.04
N ARG A 63 4.82 24.93 -19.00
CA ARG A 63 4.58 24.36 -17.68
C ARG A 63 3.28 23.56 -17.59
N ASP A 64 2.34 23.89 -18.47
CA ASP A 64 1.00 23.29 -18.52
C ASP A 64 0.91 22.06 -19.44
N ALA A 65 2.04 21.61 -19.99
CA ALA A 65 2.07 20.39 -20.76
C ALA A 65 1.62 19.19 -19.90
N SER A 66 0.87 18.28 -20.50
CA SER A 66 0.34 17.12 -19.81
C SER A 66 1.38 16.02 -19.72
N VAL A 67 1.61 15.51 -18.51
CA VAL A 67 2.51 14.38 -18.26
C VAL A 67 1.69 13.13 -18.00
N SER A 68 1.97 12.08 -18.74
CA SER A 68 1.36 10.76 -18.55
C SER A 68 2.45 9.70 -18.35
N ILE A 69 2.17 8.72 -17.52
CA ILE A 69 3.03 7.57 -17.28
C ILE A 69 2.20 6.31 -17.53
N ASP A 70 2.67 5.46 -18.43
CA ASP A 70 1.93 4.26 -18.84
C ASP A 70 0.49 4.56 -19.26
N GLU A 71 0.32 5.66 -20.01
CA GLU A 71 -0.98 6.16 -20.50
C GLU A 71 -1.89 6.77 -19.41
N GLU A 72 -1.44 6.80 -18.17
CA GLU A 72 -2.18 7.42 -17.08
C GLU A 72 -1.74 8.87 -16.86
N TYR A 73 -2.69 9.81 -16.88
CA TYR A 73 -2.41 11.22 -16.64
C TYR A 73 -1.98 11.48 -15.20
N ILE A 74 -0.83 12.10 -15.03
CA ILE A 74 -0.24 12.39 -13.72
C ILE A 74 -0.44 13.84 -13.30
N GLY A 75 -0.25 14.77 -14.22
CA GLY A 75 -0.39 16.19 -13.94
C GLY A 75 0.33 17.08 -14.94
N PRO A 76 0.29 18.41 -14.74
CA PRO A 76 1.02 19.32 -15.59
C PRO A 76 2.53 19.27 -15.32
N LEU A 77 3.31 19.44 -16.38
CA LEU A 77 4.77 19.29 -16.36
C LEU A 77 5.44 20.15 -15.26
N GLY A 78 5.00 21.37 -15.05
CA GLY A 78 5.59 22.23 -14.04
C GLY A 78 5.46 21.69 -12.63
N ILE A 79 4.35 21.05 -12.30
CA ILE A 79 4.11 20.44 -10.99
C ILE A 79 4.86 19.12 -10.87
N VAL A 80 4.80 18.29 -11.89
CA VAL A 80 5.49 16.98 -11.89
C VAL A 80 7.00 17.18 -11.80
N ALA A 81 7.56 18.16 -12.50
CA ALA A 81 8.98 18.48 -12.43
C ALA A 81 9.40 18.98 -11.04
N ALA A 82 8.55 19.75 -10.37
CA ALA A 82 8.83 20.27 -9.05
C ALA A 82 8.76 19.21 -7.95
N ARG A 83 7.79 18.28 -8.04
CA ARG A 83 7.55 17.26 -7.00
C ARG A 83 8.31 15.97 -7.22
N GLY A 84 8.57 15.60 -8.47
CA GLY A 84 9.03 14.28 -8.83
C GLY A 84 7.91 13.23 -8.73
N VAL A 85 8.18 12.05 -9.22
CA VAL A 85 7.21 10.94 -9.22
C VAL A 85 7.91 9.68 -8.74
N ARG A 86 7.22 8.86 -7.99
CA ARG A 86 7.71 7.54 -7.59
C ARG A 86 7.21 6.51 -8.58
N LEU A 87 8.14 5.83 -9.23
CA LEU A 87 7.85 4.75 -10.17
C LEU A 87 8.06 3.40 -9.52
N PRO A 88 7.10 2.49 -9.60
CA PRO A 88 7.33 1.09 -9.25
C PRO A 88 8.48 0.51 -10.09
N LEU A 89 9.14 -0.53 -9.60
CA LEU A 89 10.19 -1.19 -10.37
C LEU A 89 9.62 -1.76 -11.66
N GLY A 90 10.41 -1.67 -12.74
CA GLY A 90 10.04 -2.17 -14.05
C GLY A 90 10.14 -1.12 -15.14
N GLU A 91 9.61 -1.44 -16.30
CA GLU A 91 9.63 -0.58 -17.47
C GLU A 91 8.41 0.35 -17.47
N HIS A 92 8.66 1.64 -17.73
CA HIS A 92 7.62 2.66 -17.76
C HIS A 92 7.79 3.57 -18.98
N ARG A 93 6.67 3.95 -19.55
CA ARG A 93 6.64 4.91 -20.65
C ARG A 93 6.17 6.26 -20.13
N ILE A 94 6.99 7.29 -20.38
CA ILE A 94 6.68 8.65 -19.94
C ILE A 94 6.41 9.48 -21.18
N THR A 95 5.24 10.09 -21.23
CA THR A 95 4.77 10.90 -22.37
C THR A 95 4.46 12.30 -21.89
N VAL A 96 4.93 13.31 -22.62
CA VAL A 96 4.60 14.71 -22.36
C VAL A 96 4.01 15.30 -23.63
N GLU A 97 2.82 15.85 -23.51
CA GLU A 97 2.05 16.38 -24.64
C GLU A 97 1.57 17.80 -24.37
N LYS A 98 1.58 18.61 -25.43
CA LYS A 98 1.02 19.96 -25.42
C LYS A 98 0.55 20.30 -26.83
N ASP A 99 -0.61 20.93 -26.93
CA ASP A 99 -1.12 21.44 -28.21
C ASP A 99 -0.13 22.41 -28.85
N GLY A 100 0.17 22.21 -30.11
CA GLY A 100 1.15 23.01 -30.83
C GLY A 100 2.60 22.53 -30.69
N TYR A 101 2.81 21.44 -30.00
CA TYR A 101 4.15 20.83 -29.84
C TYR A 101 4.14 19.37 -30.27
N PHE A 102 5.29 18.87 -30.71
CA PHE A 102 5.45 17.44 -30.94
C PHE A 102 5.45 16.70 -29.59
N PRO A 103 4.76 15.56 -29.49
CA PRO A 103 4.79 14.78 -28.26
C PRO A 103 6.19 14.30 -27.95
N TRP A 104 6.57 14.38 -26.68
CA TRP A 104 7.82 13.88 -26.16
C TRP A 104 7.54 12.55 -25.45
N ASP A 105 8.33 11.55 -25.76
CA ASP A 105 8.11 10.19 -25.27
C ASP A 105 9.44 9.54 -24.91
N ARG A 106 9.49 8.87 -23.78
CA ARG A 106 10.67 8.13 -23.31
C ARG A 106 10.27 6.87 -22.59
N LEU A 107 11.00 5.80 -22.89
CA LEU A 107 10.89 4.53 -22.19
C LEU A 107 12.01 4.45 -21.17
N VAL A 108 11.67 4.18 -19.91
CA VAL A 108 12.64 4.10 -18.82
C VAL A 108 12.46 2.79 -18.05
N VAL A 109 13.56 2.33 -17.46
CA VAL A 109 13.54 1.16 -16.58
C VAL A 109 13.84 1.62 -15.17
N ALA A 110 12.89 1.47 -14.27
CA ALA A 110 13.06 1.75 -12.86
C ALA A 110 13.70 0.55 -12.18
N ASP A 111 14.94 0.71 -11.76
CA ASP A 111 15.72 -0.34 -11.13
C ASP A 111 16.04 0.04 -9.67
N ARG A 112 17.18 0.56 -9.37
CA ARG A 112 17.61 0.94 -8.02
C ARG A 112 17.95 2.41 -7.88
N GLU A 113 18.35 3.03 -8.98
CA GLU A 113 18.83 4.39 -8.98
C GLU A 113 17.75 5.38 -9.37
N PRO A 114 17.78 6.60 -8.81
CA PRO A 114 16.89 7.67 -9.25
C PRO A 114 17.09 7.96 -10.74
N ILE A 115 15.98 8.25 -11.40
CA ILE A 115 15.99 8.55 -12.84
C ILE A 115 15.79 10.05 -13.02
N GLN A 116 16.63 10.67 -13.84
CA GLN A 116 16.47 12.06 -14.25
C GLN A 116 16.33 12.14 -15.76
N LEU A 117 15.29 12.81 -16.24
CA LEU A 117 15.02 12.98 -17.66
C LEU A 117 14.87 14.46 -17.99
N ASP A 118 15.53 14.89 -19.03
CA ASP A 118 15.40 16.23 -19.57
C ASP A 118 14.27 16.27 -20.60
N VAL A 119 13.26 17.08 -20.34
CA VAL A 119 12.08 17.20 -21.19
C VAL A 119 12.24 18.42 -22.09
N VAL A 120 12.33 18.18 -23.39
CA VAL A 120 12.40 19.24 -24.40
C VAL A 120 11.24 19.05 -25.37
N LEU A 121 10.33 20.01 -25.40
CA LEU A 121 9.22 20.02 -26.36
C LEU A 121 9.57 20.88 -27.55
N VAL A 122 9.36 20.33 -28.73
CA VAL A 122 9.62 21.03 -30.00
C VAL A 122 8.30 21.55 -30.55
N PRO A 123 8.18 22.87 -30.81
CA PRO A 123 6.95 23.41 -31.40
C PRO A 123 6.76 22.92 -32.82
N ILE A 124 5.50 22.68 -33.18
CA ILE A 124 5.13 22.32 -34.53
C ILE A 124 5.16 23.59 -35.39
N PRO A 125 5.92 23.67 -36.48
CA PRO A 125 5.92 24.85 -37.32
C PRO A 125 4.57 25.07 -38.00
N ASP A 126 4.19 26.33 -38.19
CA ASP A 126 2.99 26.72 -38.92
C ASP A 126 3.15 26.51 -40.44
#